data_c7e814ee26c88c3de14aa9046bbc3a33
#
_entry.id   c7e814ee26c88c3de14aa9046bbc3a33
#
_cell.length_a   1.000
_cell.length_b   1.000
_cell.length_c   1.000
_cell.angle_alpha   90.00
_cell.angle_beta   90.00
_cell.angle_gamma   90.00
#
_symmetry.space_group_name_H-M   'P 1'
#
loop_
_entity.id
_entity.type
_entity.pdbx_description
1 polymer ?
#
loop_
_entity_poly.entity_id
_entity_poly.type
_entity_poly.pdbx_seq_one_letter_code
_entity_poly.pdbx_strand_id
1 'polypeptide(L)'
;MTEKIALVTGASKGLGRGIARALGSKGMTVYLSGREGTALEAAAEEVTDAGGKGVVARCDHGDDAAVKTLFERIFNEQGRLDLLVNNAAAVHAQELAAPGPFWEKDLKLVDMIDVGLRSNYVASFYAAPLMIKSGGALIVNISFYGAASYFHGPAYGAAKAGTDKMVHDMAIDFADTDVSVVSLWPGYILSDMIKALPEEHKSPELKAMLPEFETPEFSGLVIAALLEDTDRKSYSGKALIGARLGKQYGIRDLDGKQPRDWSELHGEPLAFFTAPENQKKEKQ
;
A
#
# COMPACT_ATOMS: atom_id res chain seq x y z
N MET A 1 -4.41 13.83 -22.04
CA MET A 1 -3.65 13.58 -20.79
C MET A 1 -2.66 12.45 -21.09
N THR A 2 -1.40 12.56 -20.66
CA THR A 2 -0.44 11.46 -20.80
C THR A 2 -0.88 10.30 -19.92
N GLU A 3 -0.83 9.08 -20.47
CA GLU A 3 -1.12 7.83 -19.74
C GLU A 3 -0.24 7.71 -18.50
N LYS A 4 -0.83 7.45 -17.36
CA LYS A 4 -0.09 7.28 -16.09
C LYS A 4 0.36 5.84 -15.93
N ILE A 5 1.59 5.65 -15.47
CA ILE A 5 2.21 4.35 -15.24
C ILE A 5 2.26 4.09 -13.73
N ALA A 6 1.65 2.99 -13.30
CA ALA A 6 1.62 2.56 -11.91
C ALA A 6 2.28 1.19 -11.73
N LEU A 7 2.92 0.97 -10.58
CA LEU A 7 3.32 -0.35 -10.08
C LEU A 7 2.62 -0.62 -8.76
N VAL A 8 1.93 -1.76 -8.68
CA VAL A 8 1.34 -2.26 -7.42
C VAL A 8 2.04 -3.55 -7.03
N THR A 9 2.71 -3.55 -5.88
CA THR A 9 3.39 -4.74 -5.37
C THR A 9 2.43 -5.63 -4.59
N GLY A 10 2.60 -6.97 -4.69
CA GLY A 10 1.68 -7.91 -4.06
C GLY A 10 0.25 -7.86 -4.64
N ALA A 11 0.12 -7.66 -5.96
CA ALA A 11 -1.15 -7.40 -6.63
C ALA A 11 -1.90 -8.65 -7.12
N SER A 12 -1.45 -9.86 -6.76
CA SER A 12 -2.10 -11.11 -7.20
C SER A 12 -3.46 -11.38 -6.51
N LYS A 13 -3.70 -10.78 -5.34
CA LYS A 13 -4.91 -11.02 -4.52
C LYS A 13 -5.18 -9.88 -3.54
N GLY A 14 -6.34 -9.91 -2.91
CA GLY A 14 -6.71 -9.06 -1.78
C GLY A 14 -6.62 -7.56 -2.10
N LEU A 15 -6.05 -6.79 -1.18
CA LEU A 15 -5.99 -5.34 -1.28
C LEU A 15 -5.23 -4.88 -2.54
N GLY A 16 -4.06 -5.45 -2.82
CA GLY A 16 -3.26 -5.07 -3.98
C GLY A 16 -3.97 -5.30 -5.32
N ARG A 17 -4.74 -6.40 -5.45
CA ARG A 17 -5.57 -6.69 -6.65
C ARG A 17 -6.67 -5.64 -6.81
N GLY A 18 -7.38 -5.28 -5.73
CA GLY A 18 -8.42 -4.26 -5.79
C GLY A 18 -7.85 -2.86 -6.08
N ILE A 19 -6.71 -2.49 -5.48
CA ILE A 19 -6.01 -1.26 -5.82
C ILE A 19 -5.67 -1.22 -7.31
N ALA A 20 -5.08 -2.29 -7.86
CA ALA A 20 -4.73 -2.36 -9.27
C ALA A 20 -5.96 -2.19 -10.19
N ARG A 21 -7.08 -2.85 -9.88
CA ARG A 21 -8.34 -2.72 -10.63
C ARG A 21 -8.90 -1.31 -10.57
N ALA A 22 -8.87 -0.67 -9.40
CA ALA A 22 -9.32 0.72 -9.25
C ALA A 22 -8.45 1.70 -10.06
N LEU A 23 -7.13 1.51 -10.09
CA LEU A 23 -6.22 2.30 -10.95
C LEU A 23 -6.50 2.06 -12.44
N GLY A 24 -6.80 0.81 -12.83
CA GLY A 24 -7.25 0.46 -14.18
C GLY A 24 -8.50 1.24 -14.59
N SER A 25 -9.50 1.36 -13.69
CA SER A 25 -10.73 2.13 -13.96
C SER A 25 -10.49 3.63 -14.20
N LYS A 26 -9.29 4.12 -13.88
CA LYS A 26 -8.82 5.48 -14.21
C LYS A 26 -7.98 5.56 -15.48
N GLY A 27 -7.94 4.47 -16.26
CA GLY A 27 -7.22 4.40 -17.54
C GLY A 27 -5.70 4.30 -17.40
N MET A 28 -5.17 3.86 -16.26
CA MET A 28 -3.73 3.73 -16.05
C MET A 28 -3.18 2.43 -16.64
N THR A 29 -1.91 2.47 -17.09
CA THR A 29 -1.12 1.25 -17.26
C THR A 29 -0.60 0.81 -15.88
N VAL A 30 -1.00 -0.38 -15.44
CA VAL A 30 -0.68 -0.91 -14.11
C VAL A 30 0.18 -2.16 -14.24
N TYR A 31 1.41 -2.09 -13.71
CA TYR A 31 2.25 -3.25 -13.49
C TYR A 31 1.82 -3.93 -12.20
N LEU A 32 1.43 -5.20 -12.29
CA LEU A 32 1.02 -6.03 -11.15
C LEU A 32 2.15 -6.97 -10.79
N SER A 33 2.80 -6.77 -9.63
CA SER A 33 3.88 -7.65 -9.24
C SER A 33 3.52 -8.60 -8.10
N GLY A 34 4.16 -9.77 -8.11
CA GLY A 34 3.97 -10.85 -7.16
C GLY A 34 4.58 -12.16 -7.65
N ARG A 35 4.45 -13.22 -6.86
CA ARG A 35 5.07 -14.53 -7.14
C ARG A 35 4.20 -15.45 -8.00
N GLU A 36 2.89 -15.39 -7.85
CA GLU A 36 1.92 -16.32 -8.44
C GLU A 36 1.47 -15.83 -9.81
N GLY A 37 2.03 -16.44 -10.89
CA GLY A 37 1.81 -16.01 -12.28
C GLY A 37 0.34 -16.02 -12.70
N THR A 38 -0.37 -17.14 -12.52
CA THR A 38 -1.78 -17.28 -12.94
C THR A 38 -2.70 -16.27 -12.22
N ALA A 39 -2.47 -16.05 -10.91
CA ALA A 39 -3.26 -15.06 -10.18
C ALA A 39 -2.95 -13.61 -10.62
N LEU A 40 -1.72 -13.33 -11.05
CA LEU A 40 -1.35 -12.04 -11.64
C LEU A 40 -1.97 -11.85 -13.02
N GLU A 41 -2.02 -12.91 -13.84
CA GLU A 41 -2.67 -12.88 -15.16
C GLU A 41 -4.16 -12.53 -15.02
N ALA A 42 -4.88 -13.22 -14.15
CA ALA A 42 -6.28 -12.90 -13.86
C ALA A 42 -6.48 -11.46 -13.34
N ALA A 43 -5.59 -11.00 -12.45
CA ALA A 43 -5.65 -9.63 -11.95
C ALA A 43 -5.35 -8.58 -13.05
N ALA A 44 -4.44 -8.89 -13.99
CA ALA A 44 -4.14 -8.01 -15.12
C ALA A 44 -5.29 -7.92 -16.13
N GLU A 45 -6.00 -9.02 -16.36
CA GLU A 45 -7.25 -9.03 -17.15
C GLU A 45 -8.30 -8.12 -16.52
N GLU A 46 -8.53 -8.21 -15.19
CA GLU A 46 -9.46 -7.33 -14.49
C GLU A 46 -9.12 -5.84 -14.60
N VAL A 47 -7.83 -5.51 -14.57
CA VAL A 47 -7.37 -4.13 -14.81
C VAL A 47 -7.71 -3.68 -16.22
N THR A 48 -7.55 -4.56 -17.21
CA THR A 48 -7.85 -4.27 -18.61
C THR A 48 -9.36 -4.13 -18.83
N ASP A 49 -10.16 -5.02 -18.26
CA ASP A 49 -11.63 -4.96 -18.30
C ASP A 49 -12.19 -3.71 -17.63
N ALA A 50 -11.48 -3.19 -16.60
CA ALA A 50 -11.83 -1.94 -15.95
C ALA A 50 -11.51 -0.69 -16.80
N GLY A 51 -10.82 -0.83 -17.94
CA GLY A 51 -10.52 0.26 -18.87
C GLY A 51 -9.07 0.75 -18.85
N GLY A 52 -8.19 0.13 -18.09
CA GLY A 52 -6.75 0.39 -18.07
C GLY A 52 -5.96 -0.61 -18.92
N LYS A 53 -4.68 -0.75 -18.60
CA LYS A 53 -3.80 -1.77 -19.19
C LYS A 53 -3.08 -2.52 -18.07
N GLY A 54 -3.45 -3.79 -17.83
CA GLY A 54 -2.78 -4.66 -16.88
C GLY A 54 -1.51 -5.28 -17.46
N VAL A 55 -0.39 -5.19 -16.74
CA VAL A 55 0.90 -5.75 -17.13
C VAL A 55 1.41 -6.67 -16.03
N VAL A 56 1.49 -7.95 -16.32
CA VAL A 56 2.04 -8.94 -15.38
C VAL A 56 3.55 -8.74 -15.21
N ALA A 57 3.99 -8.65 -13.97
CA ALA A 57 5.39 -8.47 -13.60
C ALA A 57 5.76 -9.44 -12.46
N ARG A 58 6.17 -10.67 -12.79
CA ARG A 58 6.57 -11.65 -11.76
C ARG A 58 7.78 -11.15 -11.00
N CYS A 59 7.66 -11.07 -9.68
CA CYS A 59 8.71 -10.60 -8.78
C CYS A 59 8.51 -11.17 -7.38
N ASP A 60 9.56 -11.72 -6.79
CA ASP A 60 9.61 -11.95 -5.35
C ASP A 60 10.22 -10.70 -4.68
N HIS A 61 9.42 -10.03 -3.85
CA HIS A 61 9.86 -8.83 -3.15
C HIS A 61 10.81 -9.11 -1.97
N GLY A 62 11.08 -10.37 -1.66
CA GLY A 62 12.17 -10.79 -0.79
C GLY A 62 13.53 -10.89 -1.49
N ASP A 63 13.57 -10.82 -2.83
CA ASP A 63 14.79 -10.90 -3.66
C ASP A 63 15.09 -9.52 -4.28
N ASP A 64 16.14 -8.87 -3.79
CA ASP A 64 16.56 -7.55 -4.24
C ASP A 64 16.96 -7.52 -5.73
N ALA A 65 17.51 -8.60 -6.26
CA ALA A 65 17.89 -8.69 -7.68
C ALA A 65 16.65 -8.78 -8.57
N ALA A 66 15.62 -9.52 -8.14
CA ALA A 66 14.34 -9.56 -8.84
C ALA A 66 13.64 -8.19 -8.82
N VAL A 67 13.69 -7.48 -7.69
CA VAL A 67 13.14 -6.12 -7.57
C VAL A 67 13.89 -5.17 -8.51
N LYS A 68 15.21 -5.17 -8.50
CA LYS A 68 16.03 -4.37 -9.43
C LYS A 68 15.63 -4.62 -10.89
N THR A 69 15.55 -5.88 -11.30
CA THR A 69 15.17 -6.28 -12.66
C THR A 69 13.77 -5.77 -13.05
N LEU A 70 12.83 -5.79 -12.11
CA LEU A 70 11.48 -5.24 -12.30
C LEU A 70 11.53 -3.75 -12.66
N PHE A 71 12.29 -2.94 -11.92
CA PHE A 71 12.40 -1.50 -12.19
C PHE A 71 13.17 -1.20 -13.47
N GLU A 72 14.21 -1.99 -13.80
CA GLU A 72 14.90 -1.90 -15.09
C GLU A 72 13.94 -2.19 -16.27
N ARG A 73 13.07 -3.19 -16.13
CA ARG A 73 12.03 -3.50 -17.11
C ARG A 73 11.07 -2.31 -17.29
N ILE A 74 10.53 -1.76 -16.19
CA ILE A 74 9.61 -0.60 -16.26
C ILE A 74 10.30 0.59 -16.93
N PHE A 75 11.57 0.85 -16.58
CA PHE A 75 12.35 1.91 -17.21
C PHE A 75 12.49 1.71 -18.73
N ASN A 76 12.84 0.49 -19.17
CA ASN A 76 13.04 0.19 -20.58
C ASN A 76 11.73 0.23 -21.39
N GLU A 77 10.60 -0.20 -20.79
CA GLU A 77 9.31 -0.25 -21.47
C GLU A 77 8.59 1.09 -21.47
N GLN A 78 8.72 1.90 -20.40
CA GLN A 78 7.90 3.11 -20.19
C GLN A 78 8.71 4.40 -20.05
N GLY A 79 9.96 4.33 -19.63
CA GLY A 79 10.80 5.49 -19.37
C GLY A 79 10.35 6.36 -18.18
N ARG A 80 9.25 6.00 -17.51
CA ARG A 80 8.61 6.74 -16.41
C ARG A 80 7.89 5.81 -15.43
N LEU A 81 7.67 6.32 -14.22
CA LEU A 81 6.78 5.72 -13.22
C LEU A 81 6.11 6.85 -12.44
N ASP A 82 4.78 6.93 -12.50
CA ASP A 82 4.01 7.99 -11.84
C ASP A 82 3.54 7.59 -10.43
N LEU A 83 3.30 6.29 -10.23
CA LEU A 83 2.79 5.75 -8.97
C LEU A 83 3.48 4.43 -8.62
N LEU A 84 4.03 4.38 -7.40
CA LEU A 84 4.43 3.13 -6.76
C LEU A 84 3.53 2.88 -5.56
N VAL A 85 2.85 1.72 -5.53
CA VAL A 85 2.10 1.25 -4.35
C VAL A 85 2.83 0.06 -3.75
N ASN A 86 3.52 0.28 -2.65
CA ASN A 86 4.16 -0.73 -1.84
C ASN A 86 3.11 -1.42 -0.96
N ASN A 87 2.55 -2.52 -1.45
CA ASN A 87 1.52 -3.30 -0.77
C ASN A 87 1.98 -4.73 -0.45
N ALA A 88 3.05 -5.22 -1.07
CA ALA A 88 3.55 -6.57 -0.80
C ALA A 88 3.86 -6.78 0.68
N ALA A 89 3.34 -7.87 1.25
CA ALA A 89 3.57 -8.26 2.64
C ALA A 89 3.56 -9.79 2.77
N ALA A 90 4.44 -10.32 3.61
CA ALA A 90 4.38 -11.71 4.03
C ALA A 90 3.37 -11.83 5.18
N VAL A 91 2.21 -12.42 4.90
CA VAL A 91 1.16 -12.63 5.90
C VAL A 91 1.03 -14.14 6.15
N HIS A 92 1.41 -14.56 7.35
CA HIS A 92 1.31 -15.94 7.83
C HIS A 92 0.08 -16.06 8.74
N ALA A 93 -1.11 -16.16 8.13
CA ALA A 93 -2.39 -16.04 8.86
C ALA A 93 -2.55 -17.08 9.98
N GLN A 94 -2.11 -18.33 9.77
CA GLN A 94 -2.21 -19.39 10.77
C GLN A 94 -1.32 -19.10 11.99
N GLU A 95 -0.10 -18.68 11.75
CA GLU A 95 0.89 -18.37 12.81
C GLU A 95 0.53 -17.07 13.55
N LEU A 96 -0.06 -16.11 12.86
CA LEU A 96 -0.60 -14.90 13.49
C LEU A 96 -1.75 -15.24 14.44
N ALA A 97 -2.65 -16.15 14.03
CA ALA A 97 -3.79 -16.59 14.82
C ALA A 97 -3.42 -17.58 15.92
N ALA A 98 -2.21 -18.15 15.92
CA ALA A 98 -1.78 -19.08 16.95
C ALA A 98 -1.84 -18.42 18.34
N PRO A 99 -2.31 -19.13 19.38
CA PRO A 99 -2.34 -18.62 20.75
C PRO A 99 -0.93 -18.46 21.32
N GLY A 100 -0.81 -17.74 22.42
CA GLY A 100 0.44 -17.58 23.16
C GLY A 100 1.20 -16.29 22.85
N PRO A 101 2.20 -15.98 23.66
CA PRO A 101 3.05 -14.81 23.51
C PRO A 101 4.00 -14.96 22.31
N PHE A 102 4.60 -13.85 21.82
CA PHE A 102 5.39 -13.85 20.59
C PHE A 102 6.61 -14.81 20.62
N TRP A 103 7.19 -15.05 21.78
CA TRP A 103 8.36 -15.95 21.93
C TRP A 103 8.01 -17.45 21.88
N GLU A 104 6.75 -17.80 21.82
CA GLU A 104 6.23 -19.17 21.63
C GLU A 104 5.67 -19.38 20.21
N LYS A 105 5.55 -18.30 19.42
CA LYS A 105 5.10 -18.36 18.04
C LYS A 105 6.23 -18.72 17.08
N ASP A 106 5.88 -19.12 15.86
CA ASP A 106 6.84 -19.44 14.82
C ASP A 106 7.69 -18.21 14.45
N LEU A 107 9.02 -18.36 14.45
CA LEU A 107 9.96 -17.29 14.14
C LEU A 107 9.78 -16.74 12.72
N LYS A 108 9.16 -17.49 11.79
CA LYS A 108 8.87 -17.02 10.44
C LYS A 108 7.99 -15.77 10.39
N LEU A 109 7.33 -15.39 11.49
CA LEU A 109 6.63 -14.12 11.58
C LEU A 109 7.55 -12.91 11.35
N VAL A 110 8.88 -13.07 11.46
CA VAL A 110 9.86 -12.03 11.10
C VAL A 110 9.81 -11.68 9.61
N ASP A 111 9.35 -12.60 8.75
CA ASP A 111 9.18 -12.37 7.32
C ASP A 111 8.31 -11.11 7.03
N MET A 112 7.43 -10.73 7.96
CA MET A 112 6.64 -9.50 7.85
C MET A 112 7.49 -8.23 7.89
N ILE A 113 8.68 -8.28 8.50
CA ILE A 113 9.67 -7.19 8.47
C ILE A 113 10.41 -7.23 7.13
N ASP A 114 10.79 -8.41 6.66
CA ASP A 114 11.53 -8.57 5.40
C ASP A 114 10.67 -8.24 4.19
N VAL A 115 9.43 -8.79 4.14
CA VAL A 115 8.46 -8.48 3.08
C VAL A 115 7.28 -7.72 3.70
N GLY A 116 7.39 -6.41 3.76
CA GLY A 116 6.42 -5.48 4.36
C GLY A 116 7.05 -4.18 4.84
N LEU A 117 8.31 -4.22 5.30
CA LEU A 117 9.08 -3.03 5.63
C LEU A 117 10.33 -2.92 4.73
N ARG A 118 11.26 -3.90 4.84
CA ARG A 118 12.50 -3.88 4.07
C ARG A 118 12.23 -3.87 2.55
N SER A 119 11.31 -4.69 2.07
CA SER A 119 10.94 -4.73 0.65
C SER A 119 10.39 -3.40 0.14
N ASN A 120 9.66 -2.65 0.97
CA ASN A 120 9.15 -1.33 0.62
C ASN A 120 10.30 -0.32 0.44
N TYR A 121 11.33 -0.40 1.30
CA TYR A 121 12.54 0.41 1.13
C TYR A 121 13.25 0.08 -0.18
N VAL A 122 13.49 -1.20 -0.46
CA VAL A 122 14.18 -1.67 -1.67
C VAL A 122 13.44 -1.24 -2.94
N ALA A 123 12.13 -1.41 -2.97
CA ALA A 123 11.30 -0.97 -4.11
C ALA A 123 11.37 0.56 -4.29
N SER A 124 11.24 1.34 -3.20
CA SER A 124 11.34 2.80 -3.25
C SER A 124 12.73 3.27 -3.70
N PHE A 125 13.80 2.58 -3.27
CA PHE A 125 15.17 2.88 -3.68
C PHE A 125 15.37 2.76 -5.20
N TYR A 126 14.89 1.67 -5.80
CA TYR A 126 14.99 1.49 -7.26
C TYR A 126 13.99 2.35 -8.04
N ALA A 127 12.84 2.71 -7.46
CA ALA A 127 11.85 3.57 -8.08
C ALA A 127 12.30 5.05 -8.13
N ALA A 128 12.98 5.53 -7.09
CA ALA A 128 13.26 6.96 -6.90
C ALA A 128 13.90 7.65 -8.10
N PRO A 129 14.98 7.13 -8.74
CA PRO A 129 15.58 7.78 -9.91
C PRO A 129 14.63 7.90 -11.10
N LEU A 130 13.76 6.91 -11.30
CA LEU A 130 12.78 6.90 -12.39
C LEU A 130 11.64 7.90 -12.10
N MET A 131 11.16 7.91 -10.87
CA MET A 131 10.06 8.79 -10.44
C MET A 131 10.46 10.27 -10.42
N ILE A 132 11.68 10.60 -10.03
CA ILE A 132 12.22 11.97 -10.11
C ILE A 132 12.21 12.47 -11.57
N LYS A 133 12.58 11.62 -12.53
CA LYS A 133 12.56 11.96 -13.97
C LYS A 133 11.14 12.12 -14.52
N SER A 134 10.15 11.47 -13.92
CA SER A 134 8.76 11.51 -14.41
C SER A 134 8.09 12.86 -14.20
N GLY A 135 8.58 13.70 -13.29
CA GLY A 135 8.02 15.02 -12.96
C GLY A 135 6.64 14.91 -12.30
N GLY A 136 6.63 14.78 -10.97
CA GLY A 136 5.39 14.67 -10.20
C GLY A 136 4.88 13.24 -10.02
N ALA A 137 5.53 12.48 -9.14
CA ALA A 137 5.19 11.10 -8.84
C ALA A 137 4.77 10.90 -7.37
N LEU A 138 4.13 9.76 -7.08
CA LEU A 138 3.65 9.41 -5.75
C LEU A 138 4.10 8.00 -5.36
N ILE A 139 4.69 7.88 -4.17
CA ILE A 139 4.94 6.59 -3.50
C ILE A 139 3.91 6.45 -2.38
N VAL A 140 3.16 5.35 -2.39
CA VAL A 140 2.22 4.99 -1.33
C VAL A 140 2.68 3.69 -0.68
N ASN A 141 2.93 3.72 0.62
CA ASN A 141 3.23 2.54 1.40
C ASN A 141 1.98 2.12 2.18
N ILE A 142 1.50 0.90 1.99
CA ILE A 142 0.35 0.39 2.74
C ILE A 142 0.77 0.04 4.16
N SER A 143 0.31 0.84 5.10
CA SER A 143 0.48 0.61 6.53
C SER A 143 -0.84 0.19 7.17
N PHE A 144 -1.01 0.34 8.49
CA PHE A 144 -2.24 0.01 9.21
C PHE A 144 -2.16 0.49 10.65
N TYR A 145 -3.29 0.50 11.34
CA TYR A 145 -3.42 0.83 12.76
C TYR A 145 -2.46 0.05 13.68
N GLY A 146 -1.92 -1.09 13.23
CA GLY A 146 -0.86 -1.81 13.92
C GLY A 146 0.44 -1.02 14.12
N ALA A 147 0.61 0.12 13.47
CA ALA A 147 1.70 1.04 13.73
C ALA A 147 1.58 1.77 15.09
N ALA A 148 0.34 1.97 15.57
CA ALA A 148 0.06 2.70 16.81
C ALA A 148 -0.52 1.81 17.91
N SER A 149 -1.24 0.73 17.57
CA SER A 149 -1.87 -0.16 18.53
C SER A 149 -1.43 -1.61 18.35
N TYR A 150 -1.71 -2.45 19.36
CA TYR A 150 -1.35 -3.86 19.31
C TYR A 150 -2.23 -4.61 18.31
N PHE A 151 -1.64 -4.99 17.16
CA PHE A 151 -2.24 -5.83 16.13
C PHE A 151 -1.26 -6.95 15.75
N HIS A 152 -1.73 -8.20 15.73
CA HIS A 152 -0.98 -9.33 15.18
C HIS A 152 0.43 -9.57 15.78
N GLY A 153 0.78 -8.88 16.87
CA GLY A 153 2.04 -9.06 17.58
C GLY A 153 3.19 -8.14 17.12
N PRO A 154 4.37 -8.28 17.77
CA PRO A 154 5.47 -7.31 17.66
C PRO A 154 6.07 -7.17 16.27
N ALA A 155 6.22 -8.26 15.50
CA ALA A 155 6.80 -8.20 14.16
C ALA A 155 5.92 -7.39 13.20
N TYR A 156 4.60 -7.57 13.27
CA TYR A 156 3.64 -6.79 12.49
C TYR A 156 3.66 -5.30 12.88
N GLY A 157 3.57 -5.02 14.19
CA GLY A 157 3.62 -3.66 14.71
C GLY A 157 4.91 -2.94 14.30
N ALA A 158 6.06 -3.61 14.44
CA ALA A 158 7.35 -3.07 14.03
C ALA A 158 7.40 -2.77 12.52
N ALA A 159 6.87 -3.68 11.68
CA ALA A 159 6.82 -3.45 10.23
C ALA A 159 5.95 -2.24 9.88
N LYS A 160 4.77 -2.07 10.51
CA LYS A 160 3.86 -0.96 10.22
C LYS A 160 4.37 0.37 10.77
N ALA A 161 4.83 0.43 12.02
CA ALA A 161 5.44 1.62 12.60
C ALA A 161 6.73 2.04 11.87
N GLY A 162 7.57 1.04 11.50
CA GLY A 162 8.77 1.28 10.69
C GLY A 162 8.44 1.83 9.30
N THR A 163 7.35 1.37 8.67
CA THR A 163 6.88 1.90 7.39
C THR A 163 6.50 3.38 7.51
N ASP A 164 5.74 3.77 8.53
CA ASP A 164 5.32 5.15 8.72
C ASP A 164 6.52 6.07 9.01
N LYS A 165 7.47 5.59 9.84
CA LYS A 165 8.71 6.34 10.11
C LYS A 165 9.58 6.48 8.87
N MET A 166 9.73 5.42 8.08
CA MET A 166 10.48 5.42 6.82
C MET A 166 9.88 6.42 5.82
N VAL A 167 8.56 6.50 5.72
CA VAL A 167 7.86 7.47 4.87
C VAL A 167 8.17 8.90 5.28
N HIS A 168 8.15 9.20 6.59
CA HIS A 168 8.53 10.51 7.10
C HIS A 168 9.96 10.89 6.67
N ASP A 169 10.91 9.97 6.83
CA ASP A 169 12.32 10.25 6.52
C ASP A 169 12.55 10.37 5.00
N MET A 170 11.92 9.51 4.19
CA MET A 170 11.99 9.62 2.73
C MET A 170 11.45 10.96 2.22
N ALA A 171 10.42 11.53 2.85
CA ALA A 171 9.88 12.82 2.45
C ALA A 171 10.90 13.96 2.59
N ILE A 172 11.80 13.87 3.58
CA ILE A 172 12.91 14.83 3.76
C ILE A 172 13.90 14.72 2.60
N ASP A 173 14.23 13.48 2.19
CA ASP A 173 15.14 13.25 1.06
C ASP A 173 14.52 13.65 -0.30
N PHE A 174 13.20 13.60 -0.41
CA PHE A 174 12.45 14.06 -1.62
C PHE A 174 12.06 15.54 -1.56
N ALA A 175 12.50 16.34 -0.57
CA ALA A 175 12.05 17.71 -0.39
C ALA A 175 12.24 18.58 -1.64
N ASP A 176 13.39 18.46 -2.30
CA ASP A 176 13.78 19.22 -3.49
C ASP A 176 13.36 18.55 -4.81
N THR A 177 12.39 17.64 -4.77
CA THR A 177 11.86 16.92 -5.94
C THR A 177 10.34 17.04 -6.03
N ASP A 178 9.76 16.67 -7.18
CA ASP A 178 8.32 16.58 -7.36
C ASP A 178 7.73 15.22 -6.90
N VAL A 179 8.51 14.39 -6.21
CA VAL A 179 8.04 13.12 -5.67
C VAL A 179 7.42 13.34 -4.30
N SER A 180 6.21 12.80 -4.10
CA SER A 180 5.57 12.73 -2.78
C SER A 180 5.60 11.29 -2.27
N VAL A 181 5.74 11.09 -0.96
CA VAL A 181 5.71 9.77 -0.34
C VAL A 181 4.80 9.78 0.88
N VAL A 182 3.86 8.83 0.96
CA VAL A 182 2.89 8.73 2.05
C VAL A 182 2.75 7.29 2.54
N SER A 183 2.32 7.11 3.79
CA SER A 183 1.68 5.87 4.25
C SER A 183 0.18 6.01 4.10
N LEU A 184 -0.49 4.97 3.63
CA LEU A 184 -1.95 4.87 3.66
C LEU A 184 -2.36 3.77 4.65
N TRP A 185 -3.25 4.13 5.56
CA TRP A 185 -3.91 3.21 6.47
C TRP A 185 -5.31 2.89 5.95
N PRO A 186 -5.51 1.75 5.30
CA PRO A 186 -6.85 1.29 4.94
C PRO A 186 -7.66 0.93 6.19
N GLY A 187 -8.98 0.78 6.02
CA GLY A 187 -9.83 0.13 7.00
C GLY A 187 -9.69 -1.40 6.99
N TYR A 188 -10.64 -2.09 7.59
CA TYR A 188 -10.76 -3.55 7.43
C TYR A 188 -11.24 -3.88 6.03
N ILE A 189 -10.51 -4.76 5.34
CA ILE A 189 -10.73 -5.06 3.93
C ILE A 189 -11.63 -6.28 3.76
N LEU A 190 -12.72 -6.14 3.02
CA LEU A 190 -13.56 -7.24 2.59
C LEU A 190 -12.90 -8.01 1.43
N SER A 191 -11.79 -8.67 1.74
CA SER A 191 -11.01 -9.45 0.77
C SER A 191 -11.71 -10.77 0.40
N ASP A 192 -11.28 -11.38 -0.72
CA ASP A 192 -11.81 -12.68 -1.16
C ASP A 192 -11.60 -13.76 -0.09
N MET A 193 -10.51 -13.69 0.67
CA MET A 193 -10.26 -14.60 1.80
C MET A 193 -11.32 -14.44 2.89
N ILE A 194 -11.71 -13.22 3.25
CA ILE A 194 -12.77 -12.96 4.24
C ILE A 194 -14.14 -13.38 3.70
N LYS A 195 -14.41 -13.10 2.42
CA LYS A 195 -15.66 -13.52 1.77
C LYS A 195 -15.81 -15.05 1.72
N ALA A 196 -14.72 -15.75 1.45
CA ALA A 196 -14.69 -17.21 1.35
C ALA A 196 -14.66 -17.93 2.70
N LEU A 197 -14.50 -17.20 3.83
CA LEU A 197 -14.48 -17.81 5.16
C LEU A 197 -15.85 -18.46 5.45
N PRO A 198 -15.91 -19.76 5.80
CA PRO A 198 -17.16 -20.43 6.17
C PRO A 198 -17.87 -19.74 7.33
N GLU A 199 -19.20 -19.75 7.32
CA GLU A 199 -20.01 -19.04 8.33
C GLU A 199 -19.75 -19.52 9.77
N GLU A 200 -19.45 -20.80 9.94
CA GLU A 200 -19.07 -21.41 11.22
C GLU A 200 -17.71 -20.95 11.75
N HIS A 201 -16.84 -20.44 10.86
CA HIS A 201 -15.52 -19.90 11.24
C HIS A 201 -15.54 -18.39 11.47
N LYS A 202 -16.65 -17.71 11.21
CA LYS A 202 -16.83 -16.29 11.50
C LYS A 202 -17.31 -16.11 12.93
N SER A 203 -16.47 -15.51 13.79
CA SER A 203 -16.90 -15.17 15.16
C SER A 203 -18.08 -14.18 15.16
N PRO A 204 -18.86 -14.09 16.24
CA PRO A 204 -19.91 -13.08 16.37
C PRO A 204 -19.41 -11.65 16.17
N GLU A 205 -18.22 -11.35 16.68
CA GLU A 205 -17.58 -10.03 16.55
C GLU A 205 -17.24 -9.73 15.09
N LEU A 206 -16.64 -10.69 14.37
CA LEU A 206 -16.35 -10.54 12.94
C LEU A 206 -17.63 -10.30 12.16
N LYS A 207 -18.70 -11.09 12.40
CA LYS A 207 -19.99 -10.90 11.72
C LYS A 207 -20.58 -9.52 11.97
N ALA A 208 -20.46 -9.00 13.18
CA ALA A 208 -20.94 -7.66 13.52
C ALA A 208 -20.13 -6.55 12.82
N MET A 209 -18.86 -6.78 12.54
CA MET A 209 -17.96 -5.81 11.90
C MET A 209 -17.99 -5.85 10.37
N LEU A 210 -18.33 -6.99 9.75
CA LEU A 210 -18.30 -7.17 8.29
C LEU A 210 -19.04 -6.07 7.50
N PRO A 211 -20.20 -5.54 7.94
CA PRO A 211 -20.89 -4.46 7.23
C PRO A 211 -20.09 -3.14 7.15
N GLU A 212 -19.08 -2.96 8.02
CA GLU A 212 -18.22 -1.79 8.08
C GLU A 212 -16.91 -1.97 7.29
N PHE A 213 -16.68 -3.18 6.72
CA PHE A 213 -15.47 -3.43 5.93
C PHE A 213 -15.57 -2.71 4.58
N GLU A 214 -14.44 -2.16 4.14
CA GLU A 214 -14.31 -1.52 2.83
C GLU A 214 -13.90 -2.53 1.75
N THR A 215 -14.27 -2.24 0.50
CA THR A 215 -13.76 -3.02 -0.62
C THR A 215 -12.29 -2.73 -0.86
N PRO A 216 -11.52 -3.71 -1.42
CA PRO A 216 -10.12 -3.46 -1.78
C PRO A 216 -9.93 -2.29 -2.76
N GLU A 217 -10.95 -2.00 -3.57
CA GLU A 217 -10.95 -0.92 -4.58
C GLU A 217 -10.99 0.46 -3.96
N PHE A 218 -11.64 0.63 -2.81
CA PHE A 218 -11.75 1.93 -2.18
C PHE A 218 -10.39 2.59 -1.94
N SER A 219 -9.44 1.85 -1.36
CA SER A 219 -8.07 2.33 -1.20
C SER A 219 -7.44 2.75 -2.54
N GLY A 220 -7.68 2.01 -3.63
CA GLY A 220 -7.17 2.34 -4.97
C GLY A 220 -7.79 3.62 -5.54
N LEU A 221 -9.09 3.85 -5.33
CA LEU A 221 -9.77 5.08 -5.74
C LEU A 221 -9.23 6.29 -4.99
N VAL A 222 -8.96 6.15 -3.68
CA VAL A 222 -8.36 7.20 -2.84
C VAL A 222 -6.92 7.51 -3.30
N ILE A 223 -6.11 6.48 -3.60
CA ILE A 223 -4.75 6.63 -4.12
C ILE A 223 -4.77 7.35 -5.47
N ALA A 224 -5.69 7.00 -6.36
CA ALA A 224 -5.82 7.65 -7.67
C ALA A 224 -6.16 9.15 -7.52
N ALA A 225 -7.05 9.51 -6.61
CA ALA A 225 -7.37 10.91 -6.34
C ALA A 225 -6.19 11.66 -5.73
N LEU A 226 -5.46 11.06 -4.80
CA LEU A 226 -4.26 11.66 -4.22
C LEU A 226 -3.16 11.88 -5.28
N LEU A 227 -3.00 10.95 -6.24
CA LEU A 227 -2.05 11.13 -7.34
C LEU A 227 -2.37 12.38 -8.20
N GLU A 228 -3.64 12.66 -8.40
CA GLU A 228 -4.10 13.82 -9.20
C GLU A 228 -4.23 15.12 -8.38
N ASP A 229 -4.11 15.04 -7.04
CA ASP A 229 -4.18 16.21 -6.18
C ASP A 229 -2.95 17.11 -6.39
N THR A 230 -3.18 18.36 -6.78
CA THR A 230 -2.12 19.36 -6.98
C THR A 230 -1.42 19.75 -5.69
N ASP A 231 -2.08 19.56 -4.54
CA ASP A 231 -1.52 19.83 -3.20
C ASP A 231 -0.96 18.57 -2.51
N ARG A 232 -0.82 17.43 -3.24
CA ARG A 232 -0.34 16.17 -2.66
C ARG A 232 1.00 16.27 -1.94
N LYS A 233 1.84 17.27 -2.30
CA LYS A 233 3.12 17.51 -1.62
C LYS A 233 2.93 17.86 -0.15
N SER A 234 1.82 18.49 0.22
CA SER A 234 1.48 18.80 1.62
C SER A 234 1.23 17.56 2.49
N TYR A 235 0.94 16.41 1.86
CA TYR A 235 0.76 15.12 2.54
C TYR A 235 2.06 14.31 2.64
N SER A 236 3.12 14.71 1.93
CA SER A 236 4.38 13.95 1.91
C SER A 236 4.95 13.82 3.32
N GLY A 237 5.39 12.61 3.67
CA GLY A 237 5.92 12.27 4.99
C GLY A 237 4.86 11.90 6.05
N LYS A 238 3.57 11.88 5.67
CA LYS A 238 2.48 11.62 6.61
C LYS A 238 1.90 10.21 6.44
N ALA A 239 1.41 9.67 7.55
CA ALA A 239 0.50 8.53 7.53
C ALA A 239 -0.95 9.06 7.44
N LEU A 240 -1.70 8.57 6.45
CA LEU A 240 -3.02 9.05 6.09
C LEU A 240 -4.04 7.92 6.29
N ILE A 241 -5.16 8.22 6.97
CA ILE A 241 -6.27 7.28 7.12
C ILE A 241 -7.12 7.34 5.84
N GLY A 242 -7.23 6.21 5.13
CA GLY A 242 -7.91 6.11 3.84
C GLY A 242 -9.35 6.60 3.87
N ALA A 243 -10.11 6.25 4.90
CA ALA A 243 -11.49 6.70 5.08
C ALA A 243 -11.63 8.22 5.19
N ARG A 244 -10.70 8.90 5.90
CA ARG A 244 -10.68 10.37 6.01
C ARG A 244 -10.36 11.03 4.69
N LEU A 245 -9.32 10.52 4.03
CA LEU A 245 -8.90 11.06 2.75
C LEU A 245 -9.97 10.85 1.67
N GLY A 246 -10.60 9.67 1.66
CA GLY A 246 -11.74 9.40 0.78
C GLY A 246 -12.91 10.35 1.01
N LYS A 247 -13.25 10.63 2.29
CA LYS A 247 -14.29 11.62 2.63
C LYS A 247 -13.92 13.02 2.14
N GLN A 248 -12.66 13.42 2.30
CA GLN A 248 -12.16 14.72 1.83
C GLN A 248 -12.28 14.87 0.30
N TYR A 249 -12.00 13.80 -0.46
CA TYR A 249 -12.14 13.78 -1.92
C TYR A 249 -13.56 13.47 -2.42
N GLY A 250 -14.53 13.26 -1.51
CA GLY A 250 -15.89 12.89 -1.88
C GLY A 250 -16.01 11.47 -2.46
N ILE A 251 -15.04 10.62 -2.20
CA ILE A 251 -14.99 9.23 -2.69
C ILE A 251 -15.78 8.34 -1.72
N ARG A 252 -16.65 7.53 -2.29
CA ARG A 252 -17.39 6.48 -1.60
C ARG A 252 -16.93 5.12 -2.07
N ASP A 253 -17.18 4.10 -1.27
CA ASP A 253 -16.93 2.72 -1.68
C ASP A 253 -17.88 2.26 -2.79
N LEU A 254 -17.64 1.10 -3.38
CA LEU A 254 -18.42 0.58 -4.51
C LEU A 254 -19.91 0.37 -4.18
N ASP A 255 -20.25 0.15 -2.92
CA ASP A 255 -21.62 0.03 -2.43
C ASP A 255 -22.27 1.39 -2.09
N GLY A 256 -21.56 2.49 -2.34
CA GLY A 256 -22.01 3.85 -2.08
C GLY A 256 -21.84 4.33 -0.63
N LYS A 257 -21.32 3.48 0.27
CA LYS A 257 -21.06 3.85 1.66
C LYS A 257 -19.78 4.67 1.80
N GLN A 258 -19.72 5.47 2.86
CA GLN A 258 -18.48 6.06 3.34
C GLN A 258 -17.82 5.06 4.28
N PRO A 259 -16.61 4.54 3.96
CA PRO A 259 -15.88 3.67 4.87
C PRO A 259 -15.63 4.28 6.24
N ARG A 260 -15.63 3.43 7.25
CA ARG A 260 -15.46 3.86 8.64
C ARG A 260 -14.02 4.27 8.92
N ASP A 261 -13.86 5.36 9.63
CA ASP A 261 -12.62 5.72 10.30
C ASP A 261 -12.49 4.91 11.60
N TRP A 262 -11.46 4.08 11.68
CA TRP A 262 -11.25 3.19 12.83
C TRP A 262 -10.31 3.77 13.89
N SER A 263 -9.88 5.03 13.74
CA SER A 263 -8.92 5.66 14.66
C SER A 263 -9.45 5.83 16.08
N GLU A 264 -10.76 6.02 16.25
CA GLU A 264 -11.38 6.07 17.59
C GLU A 264 -11.16 4.76 18.36
N LEU A 265 -11.08 3.63 17.66
CA LEU A 265 -10.89 2.31 18.27
C LEU A 265 -9.41 1.91 18.36
N HIS A 266 -8.59 2.30 17.38
CA HIS A 266 -7.23 1.79 17.20
C HIS A 266 -6.14 2.85 17.31
N GLY A 267 -6.49 4.10 17.54
CA GLY A 267 -5.54 5.21 17.67
C GLY A 267 -5.20 5.91 16.36
N GLU A 268 -4.56 7.03 16.50
CA GLU A 268 -4.14 7.92 15.42
C GLU A 268 -2.73 7.56 14.92
N PRO A 269 -2.39 7.92 13.66
CA PRO A 269 -1.02 7.89 13.20
C PRO A 269 -0.07 8.68 14.12
N LEU A 270 1.12 8.12 14.35
CA LEU A 270 2.12 8.75 15.20
C LEU A 270 2.73 9.98 14.50
N ALA A 271 2.99 11.03 15.29
CA ALA A 271 3.73 12.18 14.81
C ALA A 271 5.24 11.91 14.91
N PHE A 272 5.98 12.21 13.84
CA PHE A 272 7.44 12.17 13.81
C PHE A 272 8.00 13.58 13.77
N PHE A 273 9.23 13.75 14.21
CA PHE A 273 9.90 15.04 14.30
C PHE A 273 11.18 15.02 13.45
N THR A 274 11.39 16.08 12.71
CA THR A 274 12.64 16.33 11.99
C THR A 274 13.61 17.05 12.91
N ALA A 275 14.85 16.53 13.03
CA ALA A 275 15.88 17.16 13.83
C ALA A 275 16.19 18.59 13.32
N PRO A 276 16.51 19.55 14.22
CA PRO A 276 16.66 20.96 13.84
C PRO A 276 17.64 21.23 12.70
N GLU A 277 18.72 20.45 12.62
CA GLU A 277 19.73 20.53 11.56
C GLU A 277 19.19 20.15 10.18
N ASN A 278 18.12 19.38 10.12
CA ASN A 278 17.46 18.93 8.88
C ASN A 278 16.21 19.74 8.52
N GLN A 279 15.69 20.58 9.43
CA GLN A 279 14.49 21.39 9.19
C GLN A 279 14.63 22.40 8.05
N LYS A 280 15.86 22.73 7.63
CA LYS A 280 16.10 23.60 6.49
C LYS A 280 15.71 22.93 5.16
N LYS A 281 15.74 21.60 5.07
CA LYS A 281 15.30 20.85 3.89
C LYS A 281 13.78 20.84 3.72
N GLU A 282 13.01 20.99 4.81
CA GLU A 282 11.54 21.03 4.76
C GLU A 282 10.96 22.38 4.32
N LYS A 283 11.80 23.45 4.33
CA LYS A 283 11.34 24.84 4.11
C LYS A 283 11.78 25.42 2.76
N GLN A 284 12.53 24.68 1.97
CA GLN A 284 12.92 25.04 0.61
C GLN A 284 12.01 24.35 -0.39
#